data_1a0bb2962ecd05370cdce66209205c89
#
_entry.id   1a0bb2962ecd05370cdce66209205c89
#
_cell.length_a   1.000
_cell.length_b   1.000
_cell.length_c   1.000
_cell.angle_alpha   90.00
_cell.angle_beta   90.00
_cell.angle_gamma   90.00
#
_symmetry.space_group_name_H-M   'P 1'
#
loop_
_entity.id
_entity.type
_entity.pdbx_description
1 polymer ?
#
loop_
_entity_poly.entity_id
_entity_poly.type
_entity_poly.pdbx_seq_one_letter_code
_entity_poly.pdbx_strand_id
1 'polypeptide(L)'
;MAASLTSQYSMKLSGFDLSIGNMAGLYQSSKLSGGSYSFDPGIRNTVFRNGVMASFPATLMGRSVAYETSYIHTLYTGTELYSNQYHEIGLTVGTNKSGGVASSYLRAGVTLLQGEKDVKGIRFNLGYWF
;
A
#
# COMPACT_ATOMS: atom_id res chain seq x y z
N MET A 1 -5.31 -8.67 18.46
CA MET A 1 -4.69 -9.79 17.74
C MET A 1 -4.83 -9.53 16.25
N ALA A 2 -3.78 -9.76 15.46
CA ALA A 2 -3.84 -9.61 14.00
C ALA A 2 -3.07 -10.76 13.35
N ALA A 3 -3.57 -11.27 12.24
CA ALA A 3 -2.92 -12.25 11.38
C ALA A 3 -3.22 -11.91 9.93
N SER A 4 -2.24 -12.04 9.05
CA SER A 4 -2.43 -11.77 7.62
C SER A 4 -1.65 -12.75 6.76
N LEU A 5 -2.20 -13.02 5.58
CA LEU A 5 -1.57 -13.75 4.50
C LEU A 5 -1.45 -12.82 3.31
N THR A 6 -0.25 -12.75 2.73
CA THR A 6 0.03 -11.91 1.57
C THR A 6 0.61 -12.76 0.45
N SER A 7 0.17 -12.51 -0.77
CA SER A 7 0.78 -13.05 -1.98
C SER A 7 1.15 -11.92 -2.94
N GLN A 8 2.24 -12.10 -3.65
CA GLN A 8 2.69 -11.16 -4.68
C GLN A 8 3.20 -11.93 -5.89
N TYR A 9 2.82 -11.47 -7.05
CA TYR A 9 3.30 -11.97 -8.33
C TYR A 9 3.80 -10.80 -9.16
N SER A 10 4.98 -10.94 -9.76
CA SER A 10 5.59 -9.93 -10.62
C SER A 10 6.01 -10.55 -11.95
N MET A 11 5.75 -9.83 -13.04
CA MET A 11 6.11 -10.24 -14.38
C MET A 11 6.74 -9.07 -15.14
N LYS A 12 7.73 -9.39 -15.98
CA LYS A 12 8.31 -8.45 -16.91
C LYS A 12 7.58 -8.53 -18.23
N LEU A 13 7.09 -7.40 -18.69
CA LEU A 13 6.46 -7.23 -19.98
C LEU A 13 7.38 -6.42 -20.90
N SER A 14 7.06 -6.39 -22.19
CA SER A 14 7.84 -5.59 -23.14
C SER A 14 7.68 -4.10 -22.82
N GLY A 15 8.67 -3.53 -22.14
CA GLY A 15 8.75 -2.10 -21.82
C GLY A 15 8.30 -1.69 -20.41
N PHE A 16 7.76 -2.60 -19.58
CA PHE A 16 7.41 -2.31 -18.20
C PHE A 16 7.32 -3.57 -17.32
N ASP A 17 7.40 -3.39 -16.03
CA ASP A 17 7.22 -4.45 -15.04
C ASP A 17 5.81 -4.31 -14.40
N LEU A 18 5.07 -5.43 -14.35
CA LEU A 18 3.76 -5.50 -13.72
C LEU A 18 3.85 -6.32 -12.44
N SER A 19 3.29 -5.82 -11.35
CA SER A 19 3.17 -6.53 -10.07
C SER A 19 1.73 -6.55 -9.60
N ILE A 20 1.28 -7.71 -9.14
CA ILE A 20 -0.05 -7.91 -8.57
C ILE A 20 0.15 -8.42 -7.15
N GLY A 21 -0.50 -7.80 -6.19
CA GLY A 21 -0.44 -8.16 -4.78
C GLY A 21 -1.83 -8.38 -4.19
N ASN A 22 -1.95 -9.39 -3.34
CA ASN A 22 -3.19 -9.70 -2.62
C ASN A 22 -2.85 -9.93 -1.15
N MET A 23 -3.71 -9.46 -0.27
CA MET A 23 -3.62 -9.68 1.16
C MET A 23 -4.99 -10.00 1.72
N ALA A 24 -5.07 -11.02 2.56
CA ALA A 24 -6.19 -11.27 3.45
C ALA A 24 -5.72 -11.19 4.90
N GLY A 25 -6.40 -10.43 5.74
CA GLY A 25 -6.02 -10.24 7.13
C GLY A 25 -7.21 -10.31 8.07
N LEU A 26 -6.99 -10.84 9.25
CA LEU A 26 -7.94 -10.89 10.35
C LEU A 26 -7.47 -9.96 11.45
N TYR A 27 -8.33 -9.06 11.88
CA TYR A 27 -8.06 -8.10 12.95
C TYR A 27 -9.12 -8.25 14.03
N GLN A 28 -8.68 -8.42 15.25
CA GLN A 28 -9.54 -8.48 16.42
C GLN A 28 -8.97 -7.59 17.52
N SER A 29 -9.81 -6.70 18.07
CA SER A 29 -9.44 -5.92 19.25
C SER A 29 -9.22 -6.83 20.44
N SER A 30 -8.31 -6.44 21.32
CA SER A 30 -8.09 -7.10 22.60
C SER A 30 -8.84 -6.33 23.70
N LYS A 31 -9.41 -7.08 24.63
CA LYS A 31 -9.96 -6.51 25.84
C LYS A 31 -8.85 -5.84 26.64
N LEU A 32 -9.03 -4.58 26.96
CA LEU A 32 -8.16 -3.83 27.86
C LEU A 32 -8.79 -3.87 29.26
N SER A 33 -8.05 -4.41 30.21
CA SER A 33 -8.46 -4.41 31.61
C SER A 33 -7.37 -3.80 32.48
N GLY A 34 -7.75 -2.84 33.32
CA GLY A 34 -6.86 -2.20 34.30
C GLY A 34 -7.64 -1.81 35.55
N GLY A 35 -7.32 -2.42 36.67
CA GLY A 35 -8.06 -2.21 37.92
C GLY A 35 -9.54 -2.64 37.83
N SER A 36 -10.44 -1.75 38.20
CA SER A 36 -11.88 -1.98 38.14
C SER A 36 -12.52 -1.70 36.76
N TYR A 37 -11.74 -1.30 35.78
CA TYR A 37 -12.24 -0.95 34.45
C TYR A 37 -11.83 -2.00 33.44
N SER A 38 -12.79 -2.46 32.63
CA SER A 38 -12.53 -3.28 31.47
C SER A 38 -13.25 -2.67 30.27
N PHE A 39 -12.53 -2.52 29.17
CA PHE A 39 -13.05 -2.03 27.91
C PHE A 39 -12.74 -3.03 26.80
N ASP A 40 -13.79 -3.53 26.16
CA ASP A 40 -13.69 -4.38 24.98
C ASP A 40 -14.36 -3.66 23.82
N PRO A 41 -13.62 -3.13 22.85
CA PRO A 41 -14.19 -2.49 21.66
C PRO A 41 -14.98 -3.46 20.78
N GLY A 42 -14.81 -4.77 20.95
CA GLY A 42 -15.57 -5.80 20.21
C GLY A 42 -15.32 -5.79 18.70
N ILE A 43 -14.25 -5.14 18.23
CA ILE A 43 -13.98 -4.97 16.82
C ILE A 43 -13.37 -6.27 16.26
N ARG A 44 -14.04 -6.84 15.25
CA ARG A 44 -13.54 -7.99 14.48
C ARG A 44 -13.73 -7.71 13.01
N ASN A 45 -12.63 -7.57 12.30
CA ASN A 45 -12.65 -7.27 10.87
C ASN A 45 -11.77 -8.23 10.11
N THR A 46 -12.28 -8.65 8.95
CA THR A 46 -11.48 -9.26 7.89
C THR A 46 -11.17 -8.19 6.86
N VAL A 47 -9.93 -8.10 6.45
CA VAL A 47 -9.46 -7.14 5.46
C VAL A 47 -9.00 -7.88 4.23
N PHE A 48 -9.52 -7.49 3.08
CA PHE A 48 -9.03 -7.91 1.78
C PHE A 48 -8.41 -6.71 1.09
N ARG A 49 -7.15 -6.85 0.71
CA ARG A 49 -6.43 -5.80 -0.01
C ARG A 49 -5.84 -6.37 -1.28
N ASN A 50 -6.23 -5.80 -2.41
CA ASN A 50 -5.74 -6.20 -3.72
C ASN A 50 -5.10 -4.99 -4.38
N GLY A 51 -3.96 -5.19 -5.00
CA GLY A 51 -3.23 -4.12 -5.65
C GLY A 51 -2.59 -4.56 -6.95
N VAL A 52 -2.47 -3.62 -7.85
CA VAL A 52 -1.70 -3.74 -9.09
C VAL A 52 -0.78 -2.55 -9.20
N MET A 53 0.44 -2.78 -9.65
CA MET A 53 1.45 -1.76 -9.87
C MET A 53 2.13 -2.02 -11.22
N ALA A 54 2.27 -0.97 -12.02
CA ALA A 54 3.06 -0.98 -13.23
C ALA A 54 4.26 -0.04 -13.07
N SER A 55 5.45 -0.51 -13.42
CA SER A 55 6.71 0.23 -13.33
C SER A 55 7.30 0.39 -14.73
N PHE A 56 7.53 1.63 -15.13
CA PHE A 56 8.03 2.00 -16.45
C PHE A 56 9.44 2.59 -16.30
N PRO A 57 10.46 1.98 -16.93
CA PRO A 57 11.79 2.57 -16.97
C PRO A 57 11.77 3.82 -17.86
N ALA A 58 12.47 4.86 -17.43
CA ALA A 58 12.59 6.10 -18.18
C ALA A 58 13.94 6.77 -17.92
N THR A 59 14.23 7.82 -18.65
CA THR A 59 15.39 8.67 -18.42
C THR A 59 14.95 10.11 -18.14
N LEU A 60 15.38 10.66 -17.04
CA LEU A 60 15.11 12.04 -16.65
C LEU A 60 16.43 12.76 -16.40
N MET A 61 16.68 13.86 -17.12
CA MET A 61 17.94 14.65 -17.03
C MET A 61 19.21 13.79 -17.12
N GLY A 62 19.22 12.81 -18.04
CA GLY A 62 20.35 11.89 -18.24
C GLY A 62 20.51 10.80 -17.17
N ARG A 63 19.58 10.72 -16.21
CA ARG A 63 19.57 9.68 -15.17
C ARG A 63 18.46 8.66 -15.41
N SER A 64 18.79 7.41 -15.16
CA SER A 64 17.82 6.32 -15.21
C SER A 64 16.85 6.44 -14.03
N VAL A 65 15.57 6.52 -14.33
CA VAL A 65 14.47 6.60 -13.36
C VAL A 65 13.41 5.54 -13.68
N ALA A 66 12.53 5.28 -12.73
CA ALA A 66 11.33 4.49 -12.94
C ALA A 66 10.09 5.30 -12.51
N TYR A 67 9.08 5.31 -13.36
CA TYR A 67 7.74 5.78 -13.02
C TYR A 67 6.90 4.59 -12.65
N GLU A 68 6.25 4.65 -11.49
CA GLU A 68 5.38 3.59 -11.02
C GLU A 68 3.98 4.15 -10.81
N THR A 69 3.00 3.48 -11.38
CA THR A 69 1.59 3.74 -11.09
C THR A 69 1.01 2.54 -10.36
N SER A 70 0.18 2.79 -9.37
CA SER A 70 -0.44 1.74 -8.57
C SER A 70 -1.91 2.02 -8.35
N TYR A 71 -2.68 0.95 -8.29
CA TYR A 71 -4.06 0.95 -7.83
C TYR A 71 -4.21 -0.10 -6.74
N ILE A 72 -4.80 0.28 -5.60
CA ILE A 72 -5.04 -0.62 -4.48
C ILE A 72 -6.50 -0.48 -4.06
N HIS A 73 -7.17 -1.62 -3.94
CA HIS A 73 -8.50 -1.72 -3.38
C HIS A 73 -8.43 -2.43 -2.03
N THR A 74 -9.02 -1.83 -1.01
CA THR A 74 -9.11 -2.39 0.35
C THR A 74 -10.57 -2.50 0.75
N LEU A 75 -10.98 -3.68 1.19
CA LEU A 75 -12.32 -3.98 1.68
C LEU A 75 -12.22 -4.52 3.11
N TYR A 76 -12.98 -3.93 4.01
CA TYR A 76 -13.18 -4.41 5.38
C TYR A 76 -14.55 -5.06 5.51
N THR A 77 -14.60 -6.24 6.12
CA THR A 77 -15.84 -6.94 6.44
C THR A 77 -15.85 -7.30 7.92
N GLY A 78 -17.03 -7.38 8.52
CA GLY A 78 -17.19 -7.66 9.95
C GLY A 78 -17.83 -6.50 10.68
N THR A 79 -17.18 -5.97 11.71
CA THR A 79 -17.67 -4.79 12.43
C THR A 79 -17.70 -3.58 11.51
N GLU A 80 -18.84 -2.90 11.45
CA GLU A 80 -19.03 -1.72 10.59
C GLU A 80 -18.04 -0.61 10.98
N LEU A 81 -17.34 -0.09 10.00
CA LEU A 81 -16.44 1.06 10.11
C LEU A 81 -17.10 2.28 9.46
N TYR A 82 -16.54 3.46 9.67
CA TYR A 82 -16.99 4.67 9.00
C TYR A 82 -16.95 4.54 7.47
N SER A 83 -15.90 3.88 6.95
CA SER A 83 -15.79 3.46 5.57
C SER A 83 -15.27 2.03 5.54
N ASN A 84 -15.97 1.15 4.85
CA ASN A 84 -15.58 -0.25 4.73
C ASN A 84 -14.79 -0.54 3.45
N GLN A 85 -14.71 0.44 2.55
CA GLN A 85 -14.07 0.28 1.26
C GLN A 85 -13.21 1.50 0.93
N TYR A 86 -12.00 1.23 0.43
CA TYR A 86 -11.05 2.27 0.02
C TYR A 86 -10.43 1.92 -1.32
N HIS A 87 -10.24 2.96 -2.14
CA HIS A 87 -9.50 2.94 -3.39
C HIS A 87 -8.30 3.87 -3.26
N GLU A 88 -7.13 3.39 -3.61
CA GLU A 88 -5.90 4.17 -3.61
C GLU A 88 -5.31 4.15 -5.02
N ILE A 89 -5.01 5.33 -5.56
CA ILE A 89 -4.30 5.49 -6.83
C ILE A 89 -2.98 6.20 -6.52
N GLY A 90 -1.87 5.56 -6.85
CA GLY A 90 -0.54 6.08 -6.57
C GLY A 90 0.25 6.36 -7.85
N LEU A 91 1.05 7.42 -7.80
CA LEU A 91 2.10 7.72 -8.77
C LEU A 91 3.40 7.96 -8.01
N THR A 92 4.46 7.27 -8.41
CA THR A 92 5.78 7.37 -7.79
C THR A 92 6.85 7.49 -8.87
N VAL A 93 7.85 8.30 -8.59
CA VAL A 93 9.07 8.42 -9.41
C VAL A 93 10.25 8.08 -8.52
N GLY A 94 11.12 7.19 -9.01
CA GLY A 94 12.31 6.80 -8.27
C GLY A 94 13.54 6.67 -9.17
N THR A 95 14.72 6.87 -8.60
CA THR A 95 15.95 6.55 -9.31
C THR A 95 16.05 5.03 -9.46
N ASN A 96 16.40 4.55 -10.64
CA ASN A 96 16.53 3.12 -10.89
C ASN A 96 17.83 2.59 -10.26
N LYS A 97 17.78 1.44 -9.60
CA LYS A 97 18.97 0.71 -9.16
C LYS A 97 19.67 0.06 -10.35
N SER A 98 20.34 0.83 -11.17
CA SER A 98 21.21 0.26 -12.21
C SER A 98 22.59 -0.01 -11.63
N GLY A 99 22.85 -1.27 -11.29
CA GLY A 99 24.19 -1.83 -11.16
C GLY A 99 24.99 -1.43 -9.92
N GLY A 100 25.30 -2.41 -9.08
CA GLY A 100 26.46 -2.43 -8.20
C GLY A 100 26.35 -1.61 -6.93
N VAL A 101 26.79 -2.24 -5.85
CA VAL A 101 27.13 -1.72 -4.52
C VAL A 101 26.95 -0.21 -4.32
N ALA A 102 26.02 0.16 -3.41
CA ALA A 102 25.85 1.50 -2.84
C ALA A 102 25.37 2.61 -3.80
N SER A 103 24.36 2.38 -4.59
CA SER A 103 23.66 3.49 -5.23
C SER A 103 22.52 3.97 -4.33
N SER A 104 22.64 5.22 -3.86
CA SER A 104 21.55 5.90 -3.17
C SER A 104 20.29 5.89 -4.04
N TYR A 105 19.19 5.48 -3.43
CA TYR A 105 17.90 5.35 -4.08
C TYR A 105 16.97 6.43 -3.51
N LEU A 106 16.53 7.33 -4.36
CA LEU A 106 15.53 8.35 -4.00
C LEU A 106 14.20 8.00 -4.67
N ARG A 107 13.14 8.05 -3.89
CA ARG A 107 11.79 7.75 -4.34
C ARG A 107 10.83 8.80 -3.79
N ALA A 108 10.02 9.38 -4.66
CA ALA A 108 8.99 10.34 -4.27
C ALA A 108 7.68 9.96 -4.96
N GLY A 109 6.58 10.08 -4.24
CA GLY A 109 5.29 9.72 -4.80
C GLY A 109 4.12 10.39 -4.10
N VAL A 110 2.99 10.38 -4.78
CA VAL A 110 1.70 10.82 -4.29
C VAL A 110 0.69 9.70 -4.44
N THR A 111 -0.17 9.54 -3.45
CA THR A 111 -1.28 8.60 -3.48
C THR A 111 -2.56 9.35 -3.14
N LEU A 112 -3.56 9.18 -3.97
CA LEU A 112 -4.92 9.64 -3.75
C LEU A 112 -5.72 8.49 -3.16
N LEU A 113 -6.43 8.77 -2.07
CA LEU A 113 -7.29 7.82 -1.38
C LEU A 113 -8.73 8.28 -1.50
N GLN A 114 -9.62 7.37 -1.85
CA GLN A 114 -11.05 7.56 -1.86
C GLN A 114 -11.72 6.39 -1.15
N GLY A 115 -12.54 6.69 -0.17
CA GLY A 115 -13.39 5.74 0.54
C GLY A 115 -14.86 6.02 0.33
N GLU A 116 -15.71 5.26 1.03
CA GLU A 116 -17.15 5.53 1.11
C GLU A 116 -17.42 6.80 1.93
N LYS A 117 -18.65 7.31 1.86
CA LYS A 117 -19.11 8.47 2.65
C LYS A 117 -18.20 9.71 2.49
N ASP A 118 -17.75 9.97 1.25
CA ASP A 118 -16.89 11.12 0.90
C ASP A 118 -15.52 11.17 1.59
N VAL A 119 -15.04 10.05 2.12
CA VAL A 119 -13.68 9.96 2.63
C VAL A 119 -12.70 10.15 1.48
N LYS A 120 -11.87 11.19 1.57
CA LYS A 120 -10.83 11.52 0.59
C LYS A 120 -9.55 11.85 1.32
N GLY A 121 -8.43 11.46 0.74
CA GLY A 121 -7.11 11.75 1.30
C GLY A 121 -6.04 11.84 0.23
N ILE A 122 -4.99 12.57 0.56
CA ILE A 122 -3.77 12.65 -0.26
C ILE A 122 -2.62 12.28 0.66
N ARG A 123 -1.77 11.36 0.21
CA ARG A 123 -0.57 10.95 0.92
C ARG A 123 0.65 11.20 0.06
N PHE A 124 1.64 11.88 0.61
CA PHE A 124 2.95 12.06 0.01
C PHE A 124 3.92 11.06 0.62
N ASN A 125 4.68 10.38 -0.23
CA ASN A 125 5.68 9.41 0.16
C ASN A 125 7.04 9.89 -0.31
N LEU A 126 8.01 9.90 0.59
CA LEU A 126 9.40 10.17 0.28
C LEU A 126 10.24 9.07 0.92
N GLY A 127 11.05 8.41 0.13
CA GLY A 127 11.96 7.36 0.57
C GLY A 127 13.37 7.62 0.07
N TYR A 128 14.35 7.42 0.94
CA TYR A 128 15.76 7.48 0.60
C TYR A 128 16.49 6.28 1.22
N TRP A 129 17.29 5.60 0.41
CA TRP A 129 18.16 4.50 0.85
C TRP A 129 19.61 4.85 0.49
N PHE A 130 20.51 4.64 1.38
CA PHE A 130 21.96 4.82 1.21
C PHE A 130 22.73 3.53 1.47
#